data_b7fb1566ed266e3456e2709d094d3ad5
#
_entry.id   b7fb1566ed266e3456e2709d094d3ad5
#
_cell.length_a   1.000
_cell.length_b   1.000
_cell.length_c   1.000
_cell.angle_alpha   90.00
_cell.angle_beta   90.00
_cell.angle_gamma   90.00
#
_symmetry.space_group_name_H-M   'P 1'
#
loop_
_entity.id
_entity.type
_entity.pdbx_description
1 polymer ?
#
loop_
_entity_poly.entity_id
_entity_poly.type
_entity_poly.pdbx_seq_one_letter_code
_entity_poly.pdbx_strand_id
1 'polypeptide(L)'
;NNGIPWFDDRGEIVNAHGACIVEENGRYYLFGEYKSDKSNAFPGFSCYSSDDLVNWKFERVVLPMQSSGILGPDRVGERVKVMKCPSTGEYVMYMHADDMNYKDPHIGYATCSTIAGEYKLHGPLLYEGKPIRRWDMGTYQDTDGTGYLLLHGGIVYRLSKDYRTAEEKVVSGVGGSHGESPAMFKKDGTYFFLFSNLTSWEKNDNFYFTAPSVKGPWTRQGLFAPEGSLTYNSQTTFVFPLKCGEDTIPMFMGDRWSYPHQASAATYVWMPMQVDGTKLSIPEYWPSWDVDKLKPVNPLRKGKTVDLKKITFSKEADWKVEEGRISSNVKGSTLSIPFTGSCVAVMGETNCHSGYARMNILDKKGEKIYSSLVDFYSKANDHATRFKTPQLAEGEYTLVIEVTGISPTWTDKTKRIYGSDDCFVTITDIVKL
;
A
#
# COMPACT_ATOMS: atom_id res chain seq x y z
N ASN A 1 -0.48 9.97 -7.35
CA ASN A 1 -1.80 10.05 -6.69
C ASN A 1 -1.84 9.08 -5.52
N ASN A 2 -2.25 9.55 -4.34
CA ASN A 2 -2.35 8.78 -3.12
C ASN A 2 -3.80 8.39 -2.79
N GLY A 3 -3.98 7.20 -2.21
CA GLY A 3 -5.26 6.76 -1.66
C GLY A 3 -6.37 6.50 -2.68
N ILE A 4 -6.02 6.34 -3.94
CA ILE A 4 -6.94 5.97 -5.02
C ILE A 4 -6.41 4.74 -5.75
N PRO A 5 -7.28 3.96 -6.45
CA PRO A 5 -6.83 2.86 -7.29
C PRO A 5 -5.83 3.33 -8.36
N TRP A 6 -4.75 2.57 -8.52
CA TRP A 6 -3.82 2.72 -9.64
C TRP A 6 -4.09 1.65 -10.69
N PHE A 7 -4.00 2.01 -11.95
CA PHE A 7 -4.19 1.08 -13.05
C PHE A 7 -2.86 0.82 -13.76
N ASP A 8 -2.63 -0.43 -14.10
CA ASP A 8 -1.45 -0.85 -14.86
C ASP A 8 -1.64 -0.70 -16.39
N ASP A 9 -0.63 -1.08 -17.14
CA ASP A 9 -0.62 -1.03 -18.61
C ASP A 9 -1.69 -1.90 -19.28
N ARG A 10 -2.32 -2.83 -18.54
CA ARG A 10 -3.44 -3.66 -18.99
C ARG A 10 -4.81 -3.05 -18.66
N GLY A 11 -4.84 -1.95 -17.91
CA GLY A 11 -6.06 -1.36 -17.34
C GLY A 11 -6.59 -2.09 -16.10
N GLU A 12 -5.78 -2.97 -15.50
CA GLU A 12 -6.09 -3.66 -14.26
C GLU A 12 -5.56 -2.89 -13.05
N ILE A 13 -6.13 -3.13 -11.87
CA ILE A 13 -5.66 -2.52 -10.62
C ILE A 13 -4.26 -3.03 -10.28
N VAL A 14 -3.34 -2.11 -9.94
CA VAL A 14 -2.04 -2.47 -9.41
C VAL A 14 -2.23 -3.14 -8.05
N ASN A 15 -1.88 -4.42 -7.97
CA ASN A 15 -2.09 -5.27 -6.80
C ASN A 15 -0.72 -5.75 -6.29
N ALA A 16 -0.07 -4.90 -5.48
CA ALA A 16 1.27 -5.10 -4.95
C ALA A 16 1.37 -4.47 -3.55
N HIS A 17 0.75 -5.11 -2.55
CA HIS A 17 0.66 -4.58 -1.19
C HIS A 17 1.79 -5.10 -0.30
N GLY A 18 2.01 -4.48 0.88
CA GLY A 18 3.12 -4.85 1.75
C GLY A 18 4.49 -4.73 1.06
N ALA A 19 4.63 -3.80 0.15
CA ALA A 19 5.57 -3.75 -0.94
C ALA A 19 7.00 -3.31 -0.58
N CYS A 20 7.89 -3.46 -1.56
CA CYS A 20 9.16 -2.73 -1.67
C CYS A 20 9.41 -2.34 -3.13
N ILE A 21 10.35 -1.42 -3.33
CA ILE A 21 10.88 -1.06 -4.65
C ILE A 21 12.37 -1.40 -4.69
N VAL A 22 12.80 -1.98 -5.81
CA VAL A 22 14.21 -2.15 -6.18
C VAL A 22 14.46 -1.33 -7.44
N GLU A 23 15.45 -0.45 -7.42
CA GLU A 23 15.92 0.25 -8.62
C GLU A 23 17.06 -0.55 -9.27
N GLU A 24 16.97 -0.75 -10.56
CA GLU A 24 18.06 -1.33 -11.35
C GLU A 24 18.15 -0.65 -12.72
N ASN A 25 19.33 -0.10 -12.99
CA ASN A 25 19.64 0.59 -14.28
C ASN A 25 18.64 1.70 -14.64
N GLY A 26 18.19 2.47 -13.66
CA GLY A 26 17.25 3.56 -13.82
C GLY A 26 15.80 3.13 -13.98
N ARG A 27 15.49 1.87 -13.78
CA ARG A 27 14.13 1.31 -13.79
C ARG A 27 13.74 0.84 -12.39
N TYR A 28 12.49 1.07 -12.03
CA TYR A 28 11.93 0.71 -10.73
C TYR A 28 11.12 -0.57 -10.84
N TYR A 29 11.30 -1.47 -9.87
CA TYR A 29 10.57 -2.72 -9.77
C TYR A 29 9.83 -2.78 -8.43
N LEU A 30 8.51 -2.80 -8.50
CA LEU A 30 7.61 -2.87 -7.35
C LEU A 30 7.25 -4.33 -7.11
N PHE A 31 7.65 -4.86 -5.95
CA PHE A 31 7.24 -6.18 -5.49
C PHE A 31 6.21 -6.04 -4.39
N GLY A 32 5.16 -6.86 -4.43
CA GLY A 32 4.13 -6.80 -3.41
C GLY A 32 3.28 -8.05 -3.33
N GLU A 33 2.46 -8.09 -2.31
CA GLU A 33 1.44 -9.12 -2.12
C GLU A 33 0.38 -8.98 -3.20
N TYR A 34 0.21 -10.04 -3.99
CA TYR A 34 -0.89 -10.17 -4.95
C TYR A 34 -2.11 -10.69 -4.20
N LYS A 35 -2.94 -9.78 -3.70
CA LYS A 35 -4.07 -10.11 -2.82
C LYS A 35 -5.26 -10.68 -3.57
N SER A 36 -6.16 -11.32 -2.84
CA SER A 36 -7.48 -11.76 -3.26
C SER A 36 -8.56 -11.02 -2.48
N ASP A 37 -9.75 -10.89 -3.05
CA ASP A 37 -10.95 -10.40 -2.35
C ASP A 37 -11.71 -11.51 -1.62
N LYS A 38 -11.29 -12.78 -1.79
CA LYS A 38 -12.00 -13.94 -1.24
C LYS A 38 -11.55 -14.30 0.17
N SER A 39 -10.25 -14.18 0.42
CA SER A 39 -9.63 -14.51 1.72
C SER A 39 -8.23 -13.91 1.81
N ASN A 40 -7.60 -14.02 2.98
CA ASN A 40 -6.20 -13.64 3.17
C ASN A 40 -5.21 -14.76 2.79
N ALA A 41 -5.69 -15.88 2.23
CA ALA A 41 -4.83 -16.93 1.70
C ALA A 41 -3.93 -16.38 0.59
N PHE A 42 -2.69 -16.82 0.57
CA PHE A 42 -1.64 -16.36 -0.34
C PHE A 42 -1.86 -16.84 -1.78
N PRO A 43 -2.14 -15.97 -2.75
CA PRO A 43 -2.18 -16.34 -4.17
C PRO A 43 -0.82 -16.19 -4.85
N GLY A 44 0.03 -15.27 -4.39
CA GLY A 44 1.33 -14.99 -4.98
C GLY A 44 1.93 -13.66 -4.57
N PHE A 45 3.18 -13.43 -4.95
CA PHE A 45 3.81 -12.11 -4.97
C PHE A 45 3.93 -11.62 -6.39
N SER A 46 3.54 -10.37 -6.63
CA SER A 46 3.57 -9.70 -7.93
C SER A 46 4.83 -8.87 -8.12
N CYS A 47 5.18 -8.63 -9.39
CA CYS A 47 6.19 -7.65 -9.78
C CYS A 47 5.63 -6.76 -10.88
N TYR A 48 5.82 -5.46 -10.70
CA TYR A 48 5.54 -4.41 -11.68
C TYR A 48 6.82 -3.64 -11.96
N SER A 49 6.95 -3.05 -13.13
CA SER A 49 8.07 -2.17 -13.46
C SER A 49 7.59 -0.78 -13.90
N SER A 50 8.43 0.22 -13.68
CA SER A 50 8.15 1.62 -14.06
C SER A 50 9.45 2.37 -14.34
N ASP A 51 9.40 3.31 -15.26
CA ASP A 51 10.50 4.23 -15.52
C ASP A 51 10.33 5.56 -14.74
N ASP A 52 9.16 5.80 -14.12
CA ASP A 52 8.79 7.10 -13.52
C ASP A 52 8.08 7.02 -12.16
N LEU A 53 7.91 5.81 -11.57
CA LEU A 53 7.16 5.56 -10.34
C LEU A 53 5.66 5.90 -10.40
N VAL A 54 5.13 6.19 -11.58
CA VAL A 54 3.74 6.60 -11.80
C VAL A 54 3.01 5.62 -12.71
N ASN A 55 3.65 5.27 -13.83
CA ASN A 55 3.10 4.37 -14.83
C ASN A 55 3.68 2.97 -14.62
N TRP A 56 2.84 2.02 -14.26
CA TRP A 56 3.25 0.68 -13.90
C TRP A 56 2.90 -0.33 -14.98
N LYS A 57 3.88 -1.11 -15.37
CA LYS A 57 3.74 -2.26 -16.25
C LYS A 57 3.71 -3.53 -15.40
N PHE A 58 2.71 -4.37 -15.59
CA PHE A 58 2.68 -5.68 -14.94
C PHE A 58 3.70 -6.61 -15.58
N GLU A 59 4.65 -7.10 -14.79
CA GLU A 59 5.63 -8.06 -15.27
C GLU A 59 5.10 -9.50 -15.13
N ARG A 60 4.78 -9.90 -13.90
CA ARG A 60 4.21 -11.22 -13.58
C ARG A 60 3.93 -11.40 -12.09
N VAL A 61 3.30 -12.52 -11.74
CA VAL A 61 3.39 -13.11 -10.40
C VAL A 61 4.72 -13.86 -10.34
N VAL A 62 5.69 -13.30 -9.60
CA VAL A 62 7.08 -13.79 -9.56
C VAL A 62 7.28 -14.96 -8.60
N LEU A 63 6.39 -15.13 -7.63
CA LEU A 63 6.34 -16.29 -6.74
C LEU A 63 4.87 -16.62 -6.45
N PRO A 64 4.30 -17.61 -7.16
CA PRO A 64 2.93 -18.05 -6.92
C PRO A 64 2.81 -18.93 -5.67
N MET A 65 1.58 -19.18 -5.23
CA MET A 65 1.29 -20.21 -4.23
C MET A 65 1.96 -21.53 -4.64
N GLN A 66 2.61 -22.16 -3.67
CA GLN A 66 3.29 -23.44 -3.86
C GLN A 66 2.33 -24.61 -3.64
N SER A 67 2.69 -25.79 -4.10
CA SER A 67 1.89 -27.02 -3.88
C SER A 67 1.90 -27.49 -2.42
N SER A 68 2.90 -27.06 -1.64
CA SER A 68 3.07 -27.42 -0.22
C SER A 68 4.05 -26.48 0.48
N GLY A 69 4.28 -26.66 1.76
CA GLY A 69 5.25 -25.92 2.56
C GLY A 69 4.70 -24.59 3.08
N ILE A 70 5.61 -23.69 3.44
CA ILE A 70 5.27 -22.43 4.13
C ILE A 70 4.40 -21.45 3.29
N LEU A 71 4.40 -21.59 1.98
CA LEU A 71 3.55 -20.84 1.03
C LEU A 71 2.63 -21.78 0.22
N GLY A 72 2.28 -22.92 0.78
CA GLY A 72 1.32 -23.87 0.21
C GLY A 72 -0.13 -23.40 0.33
N PRO A 73 -1.10 -24.29 0.00
CA PRO A 73 -2.52 -24.00 0.16
C PRO A 73 -2.85 -23.63 1.62
N ASP A 74 -3.82 -22.72 1.78
CA ASP A 74 -4.30 -22.25 3.09
C ASP A 74 -3.20 -21.63 3.98
N ARG A 75 -2.20 -21.01 3.33
CA ARG A 75 -1.15 -20.25 3.99
C ARG A 75 -1.29 -18.76 3.71
N VAL A 76 -0.69 -17.95 4.56
CA VAL A 76 -0.52 -16.51 4.42
C VAL A 76 0.89 -16.22 3.93
N GLY A 77 1.05 -15.28 3.00
CA GLY A 77 2.32 -14.74 2.55
C GLY A 77 2.26 -13.21 2.51
N GLU A 78 3.09 -12.55 3.30
CA GLU A 78 2.99 -11.11 3.54
C GLU A 78 4.36 -10.42 3.56
N ARG A 79 4.34 -9.09 3.41
CA ARG A 79 5.50 -8.19 3.60
C ARG A 79 6.69 -8.51 2.72
N VAL A 80 6.46 -8.93 1.48
CA VAL A 80 7.55 -9.27 0.56
C VAL A 80 8.55 -8.12 0.40
N LYS A 81 9.84 -8.46 0.50
CA LYS A 81 10.97 -7.54 0.26
C LYS A 81 12.00 -8.24 -0.59
N VAL A 82 12.63 -7.49 -1.50
CA VAL A 82 13.67 -8.01 -2.39
C VAL A 82 14.90 -7.14 -2.27
N MET A 83 16.06 -7.79 -2.17
CA MET A 83 17.38 -7.14 -2.23
C MET A 83 18.27 -7.86 -3.23
N LYS A 84 19.06 -7.12 -4.00
CA LYS A 84 20.14 -7.68 -4.81
C LYS A 84 21.34 -7.97 -3.91
N CYS A 85 21.77 -9.22 -3.86
CA CYS A 85 22.95 -9.63 -3.10
C CYS A 85 24.23 -9.17 -3.80
N PRO A 86 25.09 -8.34 -3.19
CA PRO A 86 26.29 -7.85 -3.84
C PRO A 86 27.31 -8.94 -4.16
N SER A 87 27.38 -10.00 -3.34
CA SER A 87 28.38 -11.06 -3.51
C SER A 87 28.03 -12.09 -4.57
N THR A 88 26.75 -12.36 -4.79
CA THR A 88 26.28 -13.37 -5.75
C THR A 88 25.64 -12.79 -6.99
N GLY A 89 25.20 -11.52 -6.95
CA GLY A 89 24.43 -10.87 -7.99
C GLY A 89 22.97 -11.35 -8.10
N GLU A 90 22.56 -12.32 -7.26
CA GLU A 90 21.18 -12.80 -7.22
C GLU A 90 20.25 -11.80 -6.52
N TYR A 91 18.97 -11.87 -6.88
CA TYR A 91 17.88 -11.19 -6.16
C TYR A 91 17.34 -12.15 -5.11
N VAL A 92 17.34 -11.70 -3.85
CA VAL A 92 16.86 -12.49 -2.72
C VAL A 92 15.59 -11.85 -2.20
N MET A 93 14.51 -12.62 -2.20
CA MET A 93 13.18 -12.24 -1.74
C MET A 93 12.95 -12.81 -0.36
N TYR A 94 12.45 -12.00 0.55
CA TYR A 94 12.05 -12.41 1.90
C TYR A 94 10.57 -12.16 2.11
N MET A 95 9.92 -12.97 2.95
CA MET A 95 8.51 -12.83 3.26
C MET A 95 8.19 -13.35 4.65
N HIS A 96 7.13 -12.84 5.25
CA HIS A 96 6.43 -13.47 6.35
C HIS A 96 5.48 -14.52 5.78
N ALA A 97 5.61 -15.76 6.18
CA ALA A 97 4.72 -16.86 5.85
C ALA A 97 4.08 -17.39 7.13
N ASP A 98 2.78 -17.70 7.09
CA ASP A 98 2.05 -18.14 8.29
C ASP A 98 0.90 -19.08 7.94
N ASP A 99 0.27 -19.68 8.95
CA ASP A 99 -1.06 -20.25 8.78
C ASP A 99 -2.14 -19.14 8.82
N MET A 100 -3.36 -19.48 8.43
CA MET A 100 -4.48 -18.53 8.38
C MET A 100 -4.85 -17.94 9.74
N ASN A 101 -4.34 -18.47 10.84
CA ASN A 101 -4.56 -18.01 12.22
C ASN A 101 -3.34 -17.30 12.83
N TYR A 102 -2.26 -17.12 12.04
CA TYR A 102 -1.00 -16.50 12.50
C TYR A 102 -0.37 -17.22 13.72
N LYS A 103 -0.43 -18.56 13.72
CA LYS A 103 0.12 -19.42 14.79
C LYS A 103 1.35 -20.21 14.36
N ASP A 104 1.70 -20.18 13.09
CA ASP A 104 2.86 -20.87 12.52
C ASP A 104 3.74 -19.91 11.68
N PRO A 105 4.21 -18.78 12.28
CA PRO A 105 4.99 -17.78 11.57
C PRO A 105 6.36 -18.30 11.19
N HIS A 106 6.78 -17.98 9.96
CA HIS A 106 8.13 -18.19 9.45
C HIS A 106 8.57 -17.00 8.62
N ILE A 107 9.86 -16.69 8.68
CA ILE A 107 10.47 -15.87 7.66
C ILE A 107 10.98 -16.81 6.57
N GLY A 108 10.42 -16.67 5.38
CA GLY A 108 10.84 -17.44 4.22
C GLY A 108 11.77 -16.65 3.31
N TYR A 109 12.47 -17.34 2.41
CA TYR A 109 13.25 -16.70 1.36
C TYR A 109 13.19 -17.45 0.04
N ALA A 110 13.33 -16.69 -1.03
CA ALA A 110 13.38 -17.19 -2.39
C ALA A 110 14.45 -16.44 -3.18
N THR A 111 14.95 -17.02 -4.27
CA THR A 111 15.98 -16.40 -5.10
C THR A 111 15.66 -16.45 -6.58
N CYS A 112 16.19 -15.48 -7.33
CA CYS A 112 16.14 -15.44 -8.76
C CYS A 112 17.42 -14.79 -9.31
N SER A 113 17.88 -15.22 -10.47
CA SER A 113 19.03 -14.62 -11.17
C SER A 113 18.67 -13.32 -11.90
N THR A 114 17.38 -13.09 -12.19
CA THR A 114 16.86 -11.89 -12.84
C THR A 114 15.81 -11.23 -11.97
N ILE A 115 15.73 -9.89 -12.00
CA ILE A 115 14.92 -9.13 -11.07
C ILE A 115 13.41 -9.47 -11.17
N ALA A 116 12.87 -9.60 -12.36
CA ALA A 116 11.46 -9.88 -12.61
C ALA A 116 11.21 -11.34 -13.10
N GLY A 117 12.14 -12.26 -12.81
CA GLY A 117 12.01 -13.67 -13.16
C GLY A 117 11.14 -14.45 -12.18
N GLU A 118 11.13 -15.77 -12.34
CA GLU A 118 10.46 -16.68 -11.41
C GLU A 118 11.37 -16.96 -10.22
N TYR A 119 10.95 -16.58 -9.04
CA TYR A 119 11.70 -16.83 -7.80
C TYR A 119 11.49 -18.25 -7.32
N LYS A 120 12.59 -18.90 -6.96
CA LYS A 120 12.57 -20.23 -6.37
C LYS A 120 12.51 -20.12 -4.85
N LEU A 121 11.43 -20.61 -4.25
CA LEU A 121 11.29 -20.69 -2.79
C LEU A 121 12.25 -21.75 -2.23
N HIS A 122 13.02 -21.38 -1.20
CA HIS A 122 13.94 -22.28 -0.49
C HIS A 122 13.37 -22.78 0.84
N GLY A 123 12.30 -22.12 1.34
CA GLY A 123 11.70 -22.39 2.62
C GLY A 123 12.09 -21.38 3.70
N PRO A 124 12.09 -21.77 4.99
CA PRO A 124 12.42 -20.87 6.08
C PRO A 124 13.87 -20.36 6.02
N LEU A 125 14.06 -19.07 6.33
CA LEU A 125 15.36 -18.49 6.61
C LEU A 125 15.86 -18.98 7.97
N LEU A 126 17.14 -19.36 8.06
CA LEU A 126 17.70 -19.94 9.26
C LEU A 126 18.61 -18.96 10.00
N TYR A 127 18.60 -19.06 11.33
CA TYR A 127 19.58 -18.49 12.24
C TYR A 127 20.09 -19.59 13.17
N GLU A 128 21.40 -19.79 13.23
CA GLU A 128 22.01 -20.90 13.99
C GLU A 128 21.40 -22.27 13.67
N GLY A 129 21.10 -22.49 12.37
CA GLY A 129 20.50 -23.73 11.88
C GLY A 129 19.02 -23.93 12.20
N LYS A 130 18.34 -22.96 12.81
CA LYS A 130 16.92 -23.03 13.18
C LYS A 130 16.09 -22.02 12.40
N PRO A 131 14.85 -22.36 11.98
CA PRO A 131 13.94 -21.42 11.35
C PRO A 131 13.68 -20.19 12.21
N ILE A 132 13.74 -18.99 11.59
CA ILE A 132 13.30 -17.75 12.24
C ILE A 132 11.77 -17.75 12.24
N ARG A 133 11.19 -17.78 13.44
CA ARG A 133 9.74 -17.81 13.65
C ARG A 133 9.28 -16.48 14.25
N ARG A 134 8.85 -15.58 13.39
CA ARG A 134 8.38 -14.26 13.78
C ARG A 134 7.38 -13.72 12.75
N TRP A 135 6.51 -12.81 13.19
CA TRP A 135 5.57 -12.09 12.35
C TRP A 135 6.24 -10.89 11.70
N ASP A 136 5.56 -10.29 10.76
CA ASP A 136 5.92 -9.08 10.05
C ASP A 136 7.43 -8.88 9.84
N MET A 137 7.78 -8.48 8.67
CA MET A 137 9.18 -8.30 8.35
C MET A 137 9.40 -7.13 7.39
N GLY A 138 10.61 -6.61 7.42
CA GLY A 138 11.18 -5.70 6.46
C GLY A 138 12.62 -6.06 6.18
N THR A 139 13.25 -5.34 5.28
CA THR A 139 14.67 -5.44 4.99
C THR A 139 15.29 -4.07 4.93
N TYR A 140 16.60 -4.04 5.17
CA TYR A 140 17.42 -2.87 4.95
C TYR A 140 18.77 -3.31 4.36
N GLN A 141 19.21 -2.64 3.31
CA GLN A 141 20.55 -2.82 2.76
C GLN A 141 21.36 -1.56 3.02
N ASP A 142 22.44 -1.68 3.79
CA ASP A 142 23.32 -0.55 4.09
C ASP A 142 24.22 -0.21 2.90
N THR A 143 24.85 0.94 2.97
CA THR A 143 25.72 1.48 1.91
C THR A 143 26.95 0.63 1.63
N ASP A 144 27.38 -0.19 2.57
CA ASP A 144 28.48 -1.16 2.42
C ASP A 144 28.03 -2.51 1.81
N GLY A 145 26.74 -2.65 1.50
CA GLY A 145 26.13 -3.86 0.97
C GLY A 145 25.71 -4.89 2.02
N THR A 146 25.86 -4.58 3.31
CA THR A 146 25.36 -5.45 4.38
C THR A 146 23.83 -5.47 4.37
N GLY A 147 23.24 -6.66 4.31
CA GLY A 147 21.79 -6.86 4.39
C GLY A 147 21.33 -7.10 5.81
N TYR A 148 20.19 -6.54 6.15
CA TYR A 148 19.52 -6.72 7.44
C TYR A 148 18.09 -7.16 7.26
N LEU A 149 17.67 -8.12 8.09
CA LEU A 149 16.30 -8.55 8.27
C LEU A 149 15.71 -7.81 9.47
N LEU A 150 14.60 -7.14 9.28
CA LEU A 150 13.86 -6.40 10.30
C LEU A 150 12.62 -7.19 10.68
N LEU A 151 12.36 -7.38 11.97
CA LEU A 151 11.23 -8.19 12.43
C LEU A 151 10.33 -7.42 13.39
N HIS A 152 9.13 -7.93 13.52
CA HIS A 152 8.15 -7.50 14.53
C HIS A 152 8.79 -7.32 15.91
N GLY A 153 8.50 -6.20 16.57
CA GLY A 153 9.10 -5.82 17.84
C GLY A 153 10.47 -5.15 17.71
N GLY A 154 10.97 -4.93 16.49
CA GLY A 154 12.25 -4.27 16.24
C GLY A 154 13.45 -5.18 16.48
N ILE A 155 13.30 -6.47 16.29
CA ILE A 155 14.42 -7.41 16.24
C ILE A 155 15.11 -7.23 14.89
N VAL A 156 16.45 -7.20 14.88
CA VAL A 156 17.24 -7.07 13.66
C VAL A 156 18.29 -8.18 13.59
N TYR A 157 18.33 -8.85 12.45
CA TYR A 157 19.41 -9.79 12.11
C TYR A 157 20.26 -9.23 10.98
N ARG A 158 21.58 -9.37 11.11
CA ARG A 158 22.50 -9.21 10.00
C ARG A 158 22.48 -10.51 9.17
N LEU A 159 22.33 -10.38 7.87
CA LEU A 159 22.35 -11.49 6.94
C LEU A 159 23.78 -11.93 6.62
N SER A 160 23.91 -13.18 6.18
CA SER A 160 25.14 -13.73 5.61
C SER A 160 25.56 -12.98 4.34
N LYS A 161 26.80 -13.16 3.93
CA LYS A 161 27.36 -12.52 2.74
C LYS A 161 26.57 -12.86 1.45
N ASP A 162 26.00 -14.04 1.37
CA ASP A 162 25.16 -14.51 0.25
C ASP A 162 23.67 -14.22 0.45
N TYR A 163 23.28 -13.57 1.55
CA TYR A 163 21.90 -13.22 1.91
C TYR A 163 20.95 -14.40 2.16
N ARG A 164 21.49 -15.62 2.30
CA ARG A 164 20.67 -16.85 2.40
C ARG A 164 20.48 -17.38 3.82
N THR A 165 21.16 -16.77 4.81
CA THR A 165 21.01 -17.06 6.24
C THR A 165 21.13 -15.81 7.07
N ALA A 166 20.66 -15.82 8.31
CA ALA A 166 20.98 -14.82 9.31
C ALA A 166 22.20 -15.27 10.13
N GLU A 167 23.17 -14.37 10.34
CA GLU A 167 24.41 -14.68 11.03
C GLU A 167 24.50 -14.09 12.44
N GLU A 168 23.89 -12.93 12.67
CA GLU A 168 24.00 -12.23 13.95
C GLU A 168 22.67 -11.55 14.29
N LYS A 169 22.16 -11.74 15.50
CA LYS A 169 21.10 -10.93 16.05
C LYS A 169 21.68 -9.63 16.59
N VAL A 170 21.64 -8.57 15.79
CA VAL A 170 22.28 -7.29 16.12
C VAL A 170 21.43 -6.41 17.03
N VAL A 171 20.10 -6.62 17.05
CA VAL A 171 19.15 -5.95 17.93
C VAL A 171 18.15 -6.96 18.45
N SER A 172 17.94 -6.98 19.77
CA SER A 172 17.00 -7.93 20.42
C SER A 172 15.56 -7.43 20.47
N GLY A 173 15.31 -6.15 20.12
CA GLY A 173 14.01 -5.53 20.04
C GLY A 173 14.02 -4.06 20.52
N VAL A 174 13.31 -3.19 19.82
CA VAL A 174 13.12 -1.77 20.20
C VAL A 174 11.67 -1.34 20.13
N GLY A 175 10.87 -1.91 19.23
CA GLY A 175 9.46 -1.57 19.02
C GLY A 175 8.50 -2.19 20.04
N GLY A 176 8.98 -3.05 20.92
CA GLY A 176 8.16 -3.78 21.88
C GLY A 176 7.13 -4.69 21.20
N SER A 177 6.10 -5.11 21.93
CA SER A 177 5.03 -5.96 21.40
C SER A 177 4.12 -5.25 20.37
N HIS A 178 4.19 -3.94 20.28
CA HIS A 178 3.36 -3.11 19.40
C HIS A 178 4.07 -2.69 18.10
N GLY A 179 5.37 -3.01 17.95
CA GLY A 179 6.14 -2.65 16.75
C GLY A 179 5.91 -3.61 15.59
N GLU A 180 4.95 -3.29 14.72
CA GLU A 180 4.57 -4.02 13.51
C GLU A 180 5.05 -3.29 12.26
N SER A 181 5.11 -3.98 11.11
CA SER A 181 5.46 -3.39 9.80
C SER A 181 6.81 -2.65 9.80
N PRO A 182 7.92 -3.27 10.24
CA PRO A 182 9.20 -2.60 10.37
C PRO A 182 9.76 -2.12 9.03
N ALA A 183 10.22 -0.87 8.98
CA ALA A 183 10.94 -0.31 7.85
C ALA A 183 12.13 0.52 8.34
N MET A 184 13.24 0.52 7.63
CA MET A 184 14.46 1.22 8.03
C MET A 184 15.08 1.96 6.86
N PHE A 185 15.65 3.13 7.14
CA PHE A 185 16.52 3.86 6.23
C PHE A 185 17.61 4.60 6.98
N LYS A 186 18.58 5.09 6.25
CA LYS A 186 19.68 5.90 6.77
C LYS A 186 19.73 7.23 6.04
N LYS A 187 19.89 8.33 6.77
CA LYS A 187 20.10 9.66 6.23
C LYS A 187 21.15 10.40 7.08
N ASP A 188 22.17 10.95 6.45
CA ASP A 188 23.21 11.76 7.09
C ASP A 188 23.82 11.10 8.34
N GLY A 189 24.11 9.79 8.25
CA GLY A 189 24.70 9.00 9.32
C GLY A 189 23.73 8.53 10.40
N THR A 190 22.49 8.97 10.39
CA THR A 190 21.43 8.55 11.34
C THR A 190 20.56 7.46 10.73
N TYR A 191 20.33 6.40 11.49
CA TYR A 191 19.38 5.32 11.14
C TYR A 191 18.02 5.66 11.71
N PHE A 192 16.98 5.42 10.90
CA PHE A 192 15.58 5.61 11.24
C PHE A 192 14.87 4.27 11.15
N PHE A 193 14.13 3.90 12.17
CA PHE A 193 13.43 2.63 12.25
C PHE A 193 11.95 2.90 12.54
N LEU A 194 11.09 2.63 11.57
CA LEU A 194 9.65 2.94 11.56
C LEU A 194 8.83 1.70 11.89
N PHE A 195 7.71 1.93 12.57
CA PHE A 195 6.75 0.90 12.95
C PHE A 195 5.32 1.42 12.90
N SER A 196 4.37 0.50 12.77
CA SER A 196 2.97 0.72 13.13
C SER A 196 2.62 0.05 14.45
N ASN A 197 1.50 0.46 15.05
CA ASN A 197 0.90 -0.22 16.19
C ASN A 197 0.09 -1.45 15.73
N LEU A 198 -0.26 -2.32 16.67
CA LEU A 198 -1.08 -3.51 16.45
C LEU A 198 -2.57 -3.16 16.52
N THR A 199 -3.21 -3.01 15.39
CA THR A 199 -4.65 -2.70 15.26
C THR A 199 -5.36 -3.54 14.19
N SER A 200 -4.87 -4.75 13.93
CA SER A 200 -5.38 -5.58 12.84
C SER A 200 -5.29 -4.86 11.49
N TRP A 201 -6.31 -4.92 10.64
CA TRP A 201 -6.36 -4.20 9.36
C TRP A 201 -6.70 -2.71 9.49
N GLU A 202 -6.96 -2.20 10.72
CA GLU A 202 -7.17 -0.79 10.95
C GLU A 202 -5.85 -0.01 10.93
N LYS A 203 -5.89 1.19 10.39
CA LYS A 203 -4.76 2.10 10.36
C LYS A 203 -4.60 2.78 11.72
N ASN A 204 -3.39 3.26 12.01
CA ASN A 204 -3.04 3.91 13.27
C ASN A 204 -1.93 4.94 13.08
N ASP A 205 -1.67 5.71 14.11
CA ASP A 205 -0.51 6.61 14.12
C ASP A 205 0.77 5.80 14.25
N ASN A 206 1.58 5.80 13.19
CA ASN A 206 2.85 5.10 13.14
C ASN A 206 3.95 5.93 13.82
N PHE A 207 4.98 5.25 14.30
CA PHE A 207 6.03 5.84 15.13
C PHE A 207 7.42 5.39 14.69
N TYR A 208 8.46 6.05 15.21
CA TYR A 208 9.83 5.75 14.82
C TYR A 208 10.85 5.92 15.93
N PHE A 209 12.00 5.30 15.70
CA PHE A 209 13.21 5.38 16.51
C PHE A 209 14.36 5.86 15.65
N THR A 210 15.40 6.41 16.29
CA THR A 210 16.66 6.75 15.63
C THR A 210 17.85 6.18 16.39
N ALA A 211 18.95 5.94 15.68
CA ALA A 211 20.23 5.49 16.26
C ALA A 211 21.41 5.95 15.40
N PRO A 212 22.61 6.06 16.00
CA PRO A 212 23.85 6.34 15.27
C PRO A 212 24.41 5.12 14.54
N SER A 213 23.93 3.92 14.85
CA SER A 213 24.29 2.66 14.19
C SER A 213 23.10 1.69 14.20
N VAL A 214 23.12 0.68 13.32
CA VAL A 214 22.10 -0.37 13.31
C VAL A 214 22.00 -1.09 14.66
N LYS A 215 23.12 -1.23 15.37
CA LYS A 215 23.14 -1.84 16.71
C LYS A 215 22.57 -0.95 17.81
N GLY A 216 22.32 0.32 17.53
CA GLY A 216 21.84 1.30 18.49
C GLY A 216 22.96 2.20 19.06
N PRO A 217 22.74 2.86 20.21
CA PRO A 217 21.50 2.78 21.01
C PRO A 217 20.31 3.43 20.27
N TRP A 218 19.16 2.79 20.32
CA TRP A 218 17.92 3.25 19.70
C TRP A 218 17.13 4.16 20.64
N THR A 219 16.72 5.32 20.15
CA THR A 219 15.94 6.30 20.89
C THR A 219 14.58 6.47 20.22
N ARG A 220 13.48 6.30 20.98
CA ARG A 220 12.14 6.59 20.49
C ARG A 220 11.95 8.08 20.27
N GLN A 221 11.53 8.49 19.09
CA GLN A 221 11.29 9.87 18.70
C GLN A 221 9.80 10.26 18.73
N GLY A 222 8.90 9.31 18.56
CA GLY A 222 7.45 9.55 18.52
C GLY A 222 6.84 9.32 17.14
N LEU A 223 5.86 10.15 16.80
CA LEU A 223 5.13 10.06 15.53
C LEU A 223 5.86 10.84 14.43
N PHE A 224 5.72 10.39 13.18
CA PHE A 224 6.24 11.12 12.00
C PHE A 224 5.14 11.74 11.12
N ALA A 225 3.88 11.56 11.47
CA ALA A 225 2.72 12.25 10.90
C ALA A 225 1.90 12.87 12.04
N PRO A 226 1.02 13.85 11.78
CA PRO A 226 0.20 14.46 12.83
C PRO A 226 -0.62 13.42 13.60
N GLU A 227 -0.67 13.59 14.92
CA GLU A 227 -1.45 12.72 15.81
C GLU A 227 -2.93 12.71 15.39
N GLY A 228 -3.53 11.52 15.38
CA GLY A 228 -4.90 11.31 14.95
C GLY A 228 -5.13 11.27 13.44
N SER A 229 -4.09 11.54 12.62
CA SER A 229 -4.17 11.38 11.17
C SER A 229 -4.16 9.92 10.72
N LEU A 230 -3.87 9.00 11.64
CA LEU A 230 -3.67 7.57 11.36
C LEU A 230 -2.59 7.34 10.27
N THR A 231 -1.52 8.14 10.31
CA THR A 231 -0.49 8.19 9.26
C THR A 231 -1.13 8.35 7.87
N TYR A 232 -2.06 9.31 7.80
CA TYR A 232 -2.88 9.59 6.61
C TYR A 232 -3.66 8.37 6.12
N ASN A 233 -4.26 7.64 7.07
CA ASN A 233 -5.03 6.43 6.83
C ASN A 233 -4.22 5.36 6.10
N SER A 234 -2.97 5.10 6.57
CA SER A 234 -2.06 4.12 5.99
C SER A 234 -1.19 3.45 7.05
N GLN A 235 -0.61 2.31 6.68
CA GLN A 235 0.37 1.58 7.48
C GLN A 235 1.70 1.54 6.75
N THR A 236 2.80 1.88 7.43
CA THR A 236 4.15 1.78 6.85
C THR A 236 4.44 0.38 6.33
N THR A 237 5.18 0.28 5.24
CA THR A 237 5.67 -1.00 4.71
C THR A 237 7.12 -0.93 4.27
N PHE A 238 7.55 0.19 3.71
CA PHE A 238 8.90 0.38 3.20
C PHE A 238 9.27 1.87 3.16
N VAL A 239 10.54 2.16 3.12
CA VAL A 239 11.07 3.49 2.79
C VAL A 239 11.99 3.34 1.60
N PHE A 240 11.61 3.97 0.49
CA PHE A 240 12.41 3.95 -0.73
C PHE A 240 13.33 5.18 -0.78
N PRO A 241 14.65 4.99 -1.03
CA PRO A 241 15.59 6.10 -1.19
C PRO A 241 15.45 6.72 -2.58
N LEU A 242 14.55 7.72 -2.71
CA LEU A 242 14.29 8.41 -3.96
C LEU A 242 15.43 9.36 -4.29
N LYS A 243 16.08 9.15 -5.43
CA LYS A 243 17.14 10.05 -5.93
C LYS A 243 16.55 11.35 -6.45
N CYS A 244 17.06 12.47 -6.00
CA CYS A 244 16.67 13.81 -6.44
C CYS A 244 17.94 14.67 -6.64
N GLY A 245 18.47 14.69 -7.87
CA GLY A 245 19.76 15.27 -8.16
C GLY A 245 20.88 14.52 -7.42
N GLU A 246 21.68 15.25 -6.63
CA GLU A 246 22.75 14.68 -5.81
C GLU A 246 22.26 14.19 -4.44
N ASP A 247 21.01 14.50 -4.06
CA ASP A 247 20.44 14.12 -2.76
C ASP A 247 19.57 12.86 -2.88
N THR A 248 19.32 12.24 -1.73
CA THR A 248 18.42 11.11 -1.59
C THR A 248 17.37 11.47 -0.56
N ILE A 249 16.10 11.46 -1.01
CA ILE A 249 14.95 11.76 -0.17
C ILE A 249 14.29 10.45 0.24
N PRO A 250 14.07 10.20 1.54
CA PRO A 250 13.32 9.02 1.95
C PRO A 250 11.85 9.16 1.53
N MET A 251 11.39 8.25 0.68
CA MET A 251 9.98 8.17 0.28
C MET A 251 9.28 7.12 1.14
N PHE A 252 8.34 7.59 1.95
CA PHE A 252 7.43 6.73 2.70
C PHE A 252 6.54 5.94 1.73
N MET A 253 6.46 4.65 1.95
CA MET A 253 5.52 3.76 1.28
C MET A 253 4.60 3.17 2.33
N GLY A 254 3.31 3.50 2.23
CA GLY A 254 2.28 3.01 3.12
C GLY A 254 1.18 2.28 2.35
N ASP A 255 0.61 1.27 2.99
CA ASP A 255 -0.57 0.56 2.50
C ASP A 255 -1.83 1.10 3.15
N ARG A 256 -2.84 1.37 2.35
CA ARG A 256 -4.20 1.63 2.81
C ARG A 256 -5.02 0.37 2.59
N TRP A 257 -4.99 -0.50 3.60
CA TRP A 257 -5.71 -1.77 3.61
C TRP A 257 -7.22 -1.56 3.49
N SER A 258 -7.90 -2.50 2.86
CA SER A 258 -9.35 -2.49 2.65
C SER A 258 -9.94 -3.89 2.80
N TYR A 259 -9.65 -4.53 3.94
CA TYR A 259 -10.11 -5.89 4.19
C TYR A 259 -11.66 -5.97 4.26
N PRO A 260 -12.31 -6.99 3.64
CA PRO A 260 -11.70 -8.14 2.96
C PRO A 260 -11.34 -7.92 1.47
N HIS A 261 -11.67 -6.77 0.86
CA HIS A 261 -11.52 -6.50 -0.57
C HIS A 261 -10.11 -5.94 -0.91
N GLN A 262 -9.07 -6.65 -0.48
CA GLN A 262 -7.69 -6.19 -0.59
C GLN A 262 -7.18 -6.11 -2.04
N ALA A 263 -7.65 -6.99 -2.94
CA ALA A 263 -7.23 -6.96 -4.34
C ALA A 263 -7.83 -5.79 -5.11
N SER A 264 -9.10 -5.48 -4.87
CA SER A 264 -9.84 -4.50 -5.65
C SER A 264 -9.88 -3.10 -5.04
N ALA A 265 -9.77 -2.96 -3.72
CA ALA A 265 -10.02 -1.68 -3.04
C ALA A 265 -8.88 -1.16 -2.16
N ALA A 266 -7.89 -1.98 -1.80
CA ALA A 266 -6.72 -1.48 -1.11
C ALA A 266 -5.90 -0.55 -2.02
N THR A 267 -5.34 0.51 -1.44
CA THR A 267 -4.62 1.55 -2.17
C THR A 267 -3.30 1.89 -1.49
N TYR A 268 -2.55 2.82 -2.06
CA TYR A 268 -1.21 3.19 -1.64
C TYR A 268 -1.16 4.64 -1.20
N VAL A 269 -0.30 4.93 -0.22
CA VAL A 269 0.04 6.28 0.21
C VAL A 269 1.55 6.40 0.20
N TRP A 270 2.10 7.06 -0.81
CA TRP A 270 3.52 7.30 -0.97
C TRP A 270 3.82 8.78 -0.93
N MET A 271 4.68 9.20 -0.03
CA MET A 271 5.01 10.61 0.17
C MET A 271 6.47 10.81 0.52
N PRO A 272 7.11 11.89 0.05
CA PRO A 272 8.45 12.24 0.49
C PRO A 272 8.42 12.62 1.98
N MET A 273 9.40 12.15 2.73
CA MET A 273 9.57 12.49 4.14
C MET A 273 10.62 13.61 4.30
N GLN A 274 10.39 14.45 5.28
CA GLN A 274 11.34 15.50 5.69
C GLN A 274 12.19 14.99 6.85
N VAL A 275 13.51 15.19 6.75
CA VAL A 275 14.47 14.82 7.79
C VAL A 275 15.24 16.06 8.20
N ASP A 276 15.30 16.32 9.52
CA ASP A 276 16.12 17.35 10.13
C ASP A 276 16.80 16.77 11.38
N GLY A 277 18.07 16.38 11.24
CA GLY A 277 18.80 15.63 12.26
C GLY A 277 18.13 14.29 12.57
N THR A 278 17.60 14.15 13.79
CA THR A 278 16.84 12.96 14.23
C THR A 278 15.33 13.11 14.04
N LYS A 279 14.87 14.28 13.60
CA LYS A 279 13.44 14.54 13.37
C LYS A 279 13.03 14.06 11.98
N LEU A 280 12.02 13.21 11.96
CA LEU A 280 11.36 12.72 10.76
C LEU A 280 9.93 13.21 10.73
N SER A 281 9.44 13.70 9.57
CA SER A 281 8.05 14.15 9.46
C SER A 281 7.48 14.04 8.06
N ILE A 282 6.16 13.81 8.02
CA ILE A 282 5.28 14.06 6.89
C ILE A 282 4.23 15.04 7.41
N PRO A 283 4.43 16.36 7.28
CA PRO A 283 3.62 17.36 8.00
C PRO A 283 2.21 17.51 7.45
N GLU A 284 1.99 17.18 6.16
CA GLU A 284 0.70 17.29 5.50
C GLU A 284 0.48 16.15 4.49
N TYR A 285 -0.78 15.82 4.23
CA TYR A 285 -1.16 14.85 3.21
C TYR A 285 -1.15 15.48 1.83
N TRP A 286 -0.43 14.86 0.90
CA TRP A 286 -0.46 15.24 -0.50
C TRP A 286 -1.29 14.22 -1.30
N PRO A 287 -2.52 14.55 -1.68
CA PRO A 287 -3.35 13.66 -2.52
C PRO A 287 -2.68 13.30 -3.84
N SER A 288 -1.85 14.20 -4.35
CA SER A 288 -1.01 13.99 -5.52
C SER A 288 0.25 14.84 -5.45
N TRP A 289 1.34 14.34 -5.99
CA TRP A 289 2.61 15.07 -6.02
C TRP A 289 3.45 14.71 -7.25
N ASP A 290 4.33 15.63 -7.62
CA ASP A 290 5.29 15.49 -8.70
C ASP A 290 6.57 14.86 -8.14
N VAL A 291 6.91 13.66 -8.63
CA VAL A 291 8.04 12.87 -8.11
C VAL A 291 9.38 13.56 -8.40
N ASP A 292 9.51 14.23 -9.55
CA ASP A 292 10.75 14.89 -9.95
C ASP A 292 10.97 16.21 -9.20
N LYS A 293 9.87 16.92 -8.90
CA LYS A 293 9.92 18.24 -8.25
C LYS A 293 9.73 18.20 -6.75
N LEU A 294 9.37 17.03 -6.19
CA LEU A 294 9.05 16.84 -4.76
C LEU A 294 8.07 17.89 -4.23
N LYS A 295 6.99 18.13 -4.97
CA LYS A 295 5.98 19.15 -4.64
C LYS A 295 4.58 18.60 -4.79
N PRO A 296 3.65 19.01 -3.91
CA PRO A 296 2.25 18.68 -4.12
C PRO A 296 1.77 19.28 -5.44
N VAL A 297 0.94 18.51 -6.14
CA VAL A 297 0.26 18.97 -7.34
C VAL A 297 -1.24 18.78 -7.16
N ASN A 298 -2.02 19.70 -7.74
CA ASN A 298 -3.44 19.51 -7.87
C ASN A 298 -3.72 18.93 -9.28
N PRO A 299 -3.93 17.61 -9.42
CA PRO A 299 -4.18 17.00 -10.72
C PRO A 299 -5.50 17.48 -11.34
N LEU A 300 -6.37 18.09 -10.53
CA LEU A 300 -7.69 18.58 -10.96
C LEU A 300 -7.70 20.07 -11.29
N ARG A 301 -6.56 20.78 -11.18
CA ARG A 301 -6.48 22.23 -11.38
C ARG A 301 -7.01 22.70 -12.74
N LYS A 302 -6.84 21.90 -13.79
CA LYS A 302 -7.32 22.19 -15.14
C LYS A 302 -8.69 21.59 -15.42
N GLY A 303 -9.24 20.87 -14.47
CA GLY A 303 -10.50 20.18 -14.61
C GLY A 303 -11.69 21.12 -14.50
N LYS A 304 -12.79 20.69 -15.08
CA LYS A 304 -14.10 21.36 -14.97
C LYS A 304 -15.02 20.49 -14.13
N THR A 305 -15.55 21.07 -13.06
CA THR A 305 -16.61 20.41 -12.28
C THR A 305 -17.79 20.13 -13.18
N VAL A 306 -18.30 18.92 -13.12
CA VAL A 306 -19.48 18.52 -13.86
C VAL A 306 -20.69 19.10 -13.14
N ASP A 307 -21.64 19.63 -13.93
CA ASP A 307 -22.91 20.12 -13.39
C ASP A 307 -23.69 18.94 -12.77
N LEU A 308 -23.82 18.95 -11.47
CA LEU A 308 -24.52 17.89 -10.72
C LEU A 308 -26.02 17.82 -11.07
N LYS A 309 -26.60 18.84 -11.72
CA LYS A 309 -27.97 18.79 -12.27
C LYS A 309 -28.12 17.83 -13.45
N LYS A 310 -27.01 17.37 -14.03
CA LYS A 310 -26.97 16.36 -15.10
C LYS A 310 -26.92 14.94 -14.58
N ILE A 311 -26.91 14.75 -13.27
CA ILE A 311 -26.93 13.43 -12.64
C ILE A 311 -28.31 12.81 -12.86
N THR A 312 -28.28 11.52 -13.23
CA THR A 312 -29.46 10.68 -13.28
C THR A 312 -29.36 9.61 -12.17
N PHE A 313 -30.35 9.53 -11.33
CA PHE A 313 -30.42 8.52 -10.28
C PHE A 313 -31.28 7.32 -10.76
N SER A 314 -30.89 6.10 -10.37
CA SER A 314 -31.72 4.93 -10.57
C SER A 314 -33.08 5.06 -9.85
N LYS A 315 -33.03 5.69 -8.65
CA LYS A 315 -34.18 6.09 -7.86
C LYS A 315 -33.78 7.28 -6.99
N GLU A 316 -34.38 8.45 -7.26
CA GLU A 316 -34.03 9.70 -6.60
C GLU A 316 -34.21 9.64 -5.07
N ALA A 317 -35.26 8.98 -4.61
CA ALA A 317 -35.55 8.85 -3.18
C ALA A 317 -34.52 8.08 -2.38
N ASP A 318 -33.61 7.33 -3.03
CA ASP A 318 -32.52 6.61 -2.39
C ASP A 318 -31.31 7.50 -2.10
N TRP A 319 -31.31 8.73 -2.64
CA TRP A 319 -30.21 9.67 -2.55
C TRP A 319 -30.58 10.91 -1.76
N LYS A 320 -29.76 11.27 -0.82
CA LYS A 320 -29.85 12.56 -0.11
C LYS A 320 -28.98 13.57 -0.85
N VAL A 321 -29.64 14.58 -1.40
CA VAL A 321 -28.97 15.69 -2.10
C VAL A 321 -28.99 16.92 -1.18
N GLU A 322 -27.81 17.38 -0.79
CA GLU A 322 -27.59 18.58 0.03
C GLU A 322 -26.69 19.55 -0.72
N GLU A 323 -26.57 20.79 -0.25
CA GLU A 323 -25.62 21.72 -0.82
C GLU A 323 -24.18 21.16 -0.70
N GLY A 324 -23.53 20.97 -1.85
CA GLY A 324 -22.14 20.50 -1.94
C GLY A 324 -21.95 19.00 -1.68
N ARG A 325 -23.02 18.19 -1.53
CA ARG A 325 -22.85 16.73 -1.37
C ARG A 325 -24.07 15.91 -1.75
N ILE A 326 -23.80 14.70 -2.21
CA ILE A 326 -24.78 13.69 -2.58
C ILE A 326 -24.40 12.40 -1.89
N SER A 327 -25.31 11.80 -1.11
CA SER A 327 -25.01 10.59 -0.36
C SER A 327 -26.12 9.55 -0.42
N SER A 328 -25.73 8.28 -0.33
CA SER A 328 -26.63 7.15 -0.20
C SER A 328 -25.96 5.97 0.50
N ASN A 329 -26.72 5.20 1.27
CA ASN A 329 -26.33 3.88 1.78
C ASN A 329 -27.25 2.76 1.28
N VAL A 330 -28.10 3.04 0.28
CA VAL A 330 -29.06 2.09 -0.25
C VAL A 330 -28.39 1.18 -1.28
N LYS A 331 -28.31 -0.10 -0.96
CA LYS A 331 -27.65 -1.11 -1.81
C LYS A 331 -28.24 -1.13 -3.22
N GLY A 332 -27.37 -1.09 -4.22
CA GLY A 332 -27.72 -1.16 -5.64
C GLY A 332 -28.19 0.17 -6.24
N SER A 333 -28.35 1.21 -5.41
CA SER A 333 -28.65 2.54 -5.93
C SER A 333 -27.50 3.09 -6.72
N THR A 334 -27.78 3.68 -7.89
CA THR A 334 -26.79 4.26 -8.77
C THR A 334 -27.06 5.72 -9.05
N LEU A 335 -25.99 6.46 -9.26
CA LEU A 335 -26.01 7.72 -9.97
C LEU A 335 -25.19 7.61 -11.26
N SER A 336 -25.64 8.26 -12.31
CA SER A 336 -24.99 8.26 -13.62
C SER A 336 -24.81 9.68 -14.10
N ILE A 337 -23.64 9.98 -14.66
CA ILE A 337 -23.33 11.28 -15.21
C ILE A 337 -22.55 11.15 -16.51
N PRO A 338 -23.06 11.71 -17.63
CA PRO A 338 -22.32 11.77 -18.87
C PRO A 338 -21.21 12.81 -18.80
N PHE A 339 -20.08 12.51 -19.40
CA PHE A 339 -18.99 13.46 -19.57
C PHE A 339 -18.31 13.30 -20.93
N THR A 340 -17.70 14.39 -21.40
CA THR A 340 -16.84 14.39 -22.58
C THR A 340 -15.45 14.79 -22.12
N GLY A 341 -14.42 14.06 -22.54
CA GLY A 341 -13.04 14.28 -22.17
C GLY A 341 -12.23 13.00 -22.15
N SER A 342 -11.05 13.05 -21.55
CA SER A 342 -10.10 11.94 -21.46
C SER A 342 -9.85 11.42 -20.05
N CYS A 343 -10.49 12.04 -19.04
CA CYS A 343 -10.38 11.60 -17.65
C CYS A 343 -11.53 12.18 -16.81
N VAL A 344 -11.97 11.41 -15.82
CA VAL A 344 -12.89 11.89 -14.78
C VAL A 344 -12.37 11.50 -13.42
N ALA A 345 -12.54 12.39 -12.46
CA ALA A 345 -12.21 12.14 -11.05
C ALA A 345 -13.44 12.37 -10.18
N VAL A 346 -13.53 11.61 -9.10
CA VAL A 346 -14.60 11.68 -8.09
C VAL A 346 -13.98 12.07 -6.76
N MET A 347 -14.49 13.14 -6.17
CA MET A 347 -14.18 13.56 -4.81
C MET A 347 -15.29 13.13 -3.86
N GLY A 348 -14.92 12.84 -2.63
CA GLY A 348 -15.90 12.44 -1.64
C GLY A 348 -15.37 12.48 -0.23
N GLU A 349 -16.29 12.38 0.70
CA GLU A 349 -16.01 12.28 2.14
C GLU A 349 -15.87 10.84 2.57
N THR A 350 -14.93 10.58 3.46
CA THR A 350 -14.73 9.30 4.12
C THR A 350 -14.91 9.45 5.63
N ASN A 351 -15.53 8.47 6.24
CA ASN A 351 -15.72 8.43 7.69
C ASN A 351 -16.03 6.99 8.16
N CYS A 352 -16.30 6.83 9.46
CA CYS A 352 -16.58 5.53 10.05
C CYS A 352 -17.95 4.93 9.67
N HIS A 353 -18.79 5.65 8.94
CA HIS A 353 -20.11 5.19 8.45
C HIS A 353 -20.10 4.87 6.95
N SER A 354 -18.93 4.96 6.31
CA SER A 354 -18.81 4.81 4.86
C SER A 354 -18.53 3.36 4.43
N GLY A 355 -18.96 3.03 3.23
CA GLY A 355 -18.78 1.71 2.64
C GLY A 355 -18.07 1.75 1.28
N TYR A 356 -18.33 0.73 0.47
CA TYR A 356 -17.75 0.62 -0.87
C TYR A 356 -18.68 1.19 -1.93
N ALA A 357 -18.11 1.94 -2.85
CA ALA A 357 -18.72 2.29 -4.13
C ALA A 357 -18.09 1.49 -5.26
N ARG A 358 -18.89 1.12 -6.26
CA ARG A 358 -18.38 0.63 -7.54
C ARG A 358 -18.40 1.76 -8.55
N MET A 359 -17.25 2.10 -9.07
CA MET A 359 -17.08 3.07 -10.14
C MET A 359 -17.01 2.35 -11.47
N ASN A 360 -17.96 2.62 -12.36
CA ASN A 360 -17.98 2.04 -13.70
C ASN A 360 -17.86 3.17 -14.73
N ILE A 361 -17.02 2.98 -15.74
CA ILE A 361 -16.93 3.87 -16.90
C ILE A 361 -17.50 3.12 -18.09
N LEU A 362 -18.52 3.71 -18.69
CA LEU A 362 -19.16 3.19 -19.90
C LEU A 362 -18.75 4.06 -21.09
N ASP A 363 -18.50 3.43 -22.22
CA ASP A 363 -18.32 4.12 -23.49
C ASP A 363 -19.66 4.65 -24.05
N LYS A 364 -19.64 5.33 -25.18
CA LYS A 364 -20.85 5.87 -25.81
C LYS A 364 -21.87 4.80 -26.29
N LYS A 365 -21.45 3.53 -26.36
CA LYS A 365 -22.34 2.41 -26.67
C LYS A 365 -22.96 1.80 -25.42
N GLY A 366 -22.56 2.26 -24.23
CA GLY A 366 -22.94 1.71 -22.95
C GLY A 366 -22.13 0.48 -22.54
N GLU A 367 -21.05 0.17 -23.23
CA GLU A 367 -20.16 -0.91 -22.85
C GLU A 367 -19.24 -0.48 -21.72
N LYS A 368 -19.07 -1.34 -20.70
CA LYS A 368 -18.23 -1.05 -19.55
C LYS A 368 -16.76 -1.25 -19.91
N ILE A 369 -15.98 -0.16 -19.89
CA ILE A 369 -14.54 -0.17 -20.21
C ILE A 369 -13.66 -0.22 -18.98
N TYR A 370 -14.13 0.33 -17.84
CA TYR A 370 -13.42 0.25 -16.55
C TYR A 370 -14.41 -0.02 -15.42
N SER A 371 -13.96 -0.74 -14.42
CA SER A 371 -14.67 -0.96 -13.17
C SER A 371 -13.69 -1.02 -12.01
N SER A 372 -13.98 -0.31 -10.93
CA SER A 372 -13.16 -0.34 -9.72
C SER A 372 -14.06 -0.32 -8.50
N LEU A 373 -13.74 -1.14 -7.51
CA LEU A 373 -14.27 -0.99 -6.17
C LEU A 373 -13.47 0.09 -5.44
N VAL A 374 -14.15 1.02 -4.79
CA VAL A 374 -13.53 2.15 -4.09
C VAL A 374 -14.00 2.16 -2.65
N ASP A 375 -13.05 2.16 -1.72
CA ASP A 375 -13.32 2.23 -0.29
C ASP A 375 -13.47 3.68 0.16
N PHE A 376 -14.62 3.99 0.74
CA PHE A 376 -14.91 5.30 1.35
C PHE A 376 -14.76 5.29 2.86
N TYR A 377 -14.37 4.15 3.45
CA TYR A 377 -14.17 4.06 4.88
C TYR A 377 -12.88 4.73 5.34
N SER A 378 -12.97 5.48 6.41
CA SER A 378 -11.84 5.87 7.23
C SER A 378 -12.31 6.09 8.66
N LYS A 379 -11.51 5.67 9.64
CA LYS A 379 -11.78 5.96 11.05
C LYS A 379 -11.67 7.45 11.35
N ALA A 380 -10.75 8.15 10.65
CA ALA A 380 -10.64 9.60 10.67
C ALA A 380 -11.44 10.18 9.48
N ASN A 381 -12.17 11.26 9.73
CA ASN A 381 -12.87 11.97 8.65
C ASN A 381 -11.85 12.55 7.66
N ASP A 382 -12.13 12.39 6.38
CA ASP A 382 -11.30 12.91 5.29
C ASP A 382 -12.17 13.36 4.12
N HIS A 383 -11.66 14.29 3.33
CA HIS A 383 -12.27 14.75 2.08
C HIS A 383 -11.18 14.84 1.02
N ALA A 384 -11.25 13.96 0.03
CA ALA A 384 -10.23 13.89 -1.02
C ALA A 384 -10.76 13.22 -2.29
N THR A 385 -9.91 13.18 -3.31
CA THR A 385 -10.14 12.34 -4.50
C THR A 385 -10.23 10.88 -4.07
N ARG A 386 -11.33 10.22 -4.43
CA ARG A 386 -11.55 8.79 -4.16
C ARG A 386 -11.30 7.90 -5.37
N PHE A 387 -11.53 8.46 -6.55
CA PHE A 387 -11.34 7.75 -7.82
C PHE A 387 -10.85 8.72 -8.89
N LYS A 388 -10.01 8.23 -9.77
CA LYS A 388 -9.62 8.90 -11.01
C LYS A 388 -9.42 7.83 -12.07
N THR A 389 -9.98 8.03 -13.25
CA THR A 389 -9.75 7.10 -14.37
C THR A 389 -8.29 7.08 -14.79
N PRO A 390 -7.81 6.00 -15.42
CA PRO A 390 -6.65 6.10 -16.30
C PRO A 390 -6.89 7.15 -17.37
N GLN A 391 -5.85 7.50 -18.13
CA GLN A 391 -6.00 8.34 -19.30
C GLN A 391 -6.81 7.59 -20.36
N LEU A 392 -8.00 8.09 -20.67
CA LEU A 392 -8.86 7.60 -21.74
C LEU A 392 -8.51 8.30 -23.06
N ALA A 393 -8.95 7.75 -24.19
CA ALA A 393 -9.03 8.52 -25.42
C ALA A 393 -10.03 9.67 -25.27
N GLU A 394 -9.85 10.78 -26.01
CA GLU A 394 -10.88 11.82 -26.04
C GLU A 394 -12.19 11.24 -26.59
N GLY A 395 -13.26 11.40 -25.85
CA GLY A 395 -14.55 10.79 -26.20
C GLY A 395 -15.69 11.12 -25.26
N GLU A 396 -16.83 10.51 -25.56
CA GLU A 396 -18.05 10.57 -24.76
C GLU A 396 -18.16 9.32 -23.90
N TYR A 397 -18.35 9.51 -22.59
CA TYR A 397 -18.43 8.45 -21.60
C TYR A 397 -19.55 8.71 -20.60
N THR A 398 -19.88 7.67 -19.85
CA THR A 398 -20.76 7.79 -18.68
C THR A 398 -20.05 7.20 -17.47
N LEU A 399 -19.91 8.00 -16.41
CA LEU A 399 -19.54 7.52 -15.08
C LEU A 399 -20.81 7.03 -14.39
N VAL A 400 -20.78 5.79 -13.89
CA VAL A 400 -21.82 5.21 -13.04
C VAL A 400 -21.22 4.88 -11.69
N ILE A 401 -21.77 5.46 -10.63
CA ILE A 401 -21.40 5.18 -9.24
C ILE A 401 -22.51 4.36 -8.60
N GLU A 402 -22.15 3.18 -8.13
CA GLU A 402 -23.09 2.25 -7.46
C GLU A 402 -22.74 2.14 -5.98
N VAL A 403 -23.73 2.26 -5.12
CA VAL A 403 -23.65 1.93 -3.69
C VAL A 403 -23.72 0.42 -3.55
N THR A 404 -22.64 -0.22 -3.13
CA THR A 404 -22.59 -1.68 -3.07
C THR A 404 -23.41 -2.28 -1.93
N GLY A 405 -23.70 -1.47 -0.89
CA GLY A 405 -24.35 -1.93 0.34
C GLY A 405 -23.49 -2.84 1.20
N ILE A 406 -22.18 -2.82 0.98
CA ILE A 406 -21.17 -3.48 1.81
C ILE A 406 -20.15 -2.48 2.30
N SER A 407 -19.50 -2.80 3.41
CA SER A 407 -18.47 -1.96 4.03
C SER A 407 -17.32 -2.82 4.57
N PRO A 408 -16.11 -2.25 4.71
CA PRO A 408 -15.03 -2.94 5.37
C PRO A 408 -15.42 -3.16 6.84
N THR A 409 -15.53 -4.43 7.22
CA THR A 409 -15.84 -4.86 8.59
C THR A 409 -15.17 -6.19 8.85
N TRP A 410 -14.47 -6.30 9.98
CA TRP A 410 -13.76 -7.51 10.36
C TRP A 410 -13.62 -7.64 11.88
N THR A 411 -13.21 -8.82 12.32
CA THR A 411 -12.91 -9.09 13.73
C THR A 411 -11.46 -9.51 13.87
N ASP A 412 -10.84 -9.14 14.97
CA ASP A 412 -9.53 -9.67 15.36
C ASP A 412 -9.67 -10.99 16.18
N LYS A 413 -8.52 -11.51 16.64
CA LYS A 413 -8.47 -12.72 17.47
C LYS A 413 -9.19 -12.59 18.81
N THR A 414 -9.41 -11.36 19.29
CA THR A 414 -10.13 -11.06 20.54
C THR A 414 -11.63 -10.85 20.31
N LYS A 415 -12.11 -11.04 19.09
CA LYS A 415 -13.47 -10.79 18.63
C LYS A 415 -13.87 -9.30 18.68
N ARG A 416 -12.90 -8.39 18.79
CA ARG A 416 -13.15 -6.97 18.63
C ARG A 416 -13.55 -6.69 17.19
N ILE A 417 -14.62 -5.92 17.01
CA ILE A 417 -15.13 -5.51 15.70
C ILE A 417 -14.43 -4.20 15.30
N TYR A 418 -13.95 -4.18 14.08
CA TYR A 418 -13.34 -3.03 13.41
C TYR A 418 -14.10 -2.72 12.12
N GLY A 419 -13.81 -1.54 11.57
CA GLY A 419 -14.33 -1.10 10.30
C GLY A 419 -15.56 -0.23 10.44
N SER A 420 -16.33 -0.15 9.37
CA SER A 420 -17.49 0.72 9.26
C SER A 420 -18.72 0.14 9.95
N ASP A 421 -19.57 1.01 10.47
CA ASP A 421 -20.88 0.65 11.03
C ASP A 421 -22.04 0.85 10.04
N ASP A 422 -21.78 1.40 8.84
CA ASP A 422 -22.77 1.60 7.76
C ASP A 422 -22.07 1.46 6.39
N CYS A 423 -22.73 1.78 5.30
CA CYS A 423 -22.20 1.67 3.94
C CYS A 423 -22.44 2.94 3.09
N PHE A 424 -22.39 4.11 3.72
CA PHE A 424 -22.57 5.37 3.00
C PHE A 424 -21.49 5.59 1.93
N VAL A 425 -21.95 6.09 0.79
CA VAL A 425 -21.12 6.67 -0.27
C VAL A 425 -21.48 8.14 -0.38
N THR A 426 -20.52 9.03 -0.12
CA THR A 426 -20.73 10.48 -0.12
C THR A 426 -19.83 11.12 -1.17
N ILE A 427 -20.45 11.69 -2.20
CA ILE A 427 -19.80 12.37 -3.32
C ILE A 427 -19.95 13.88 -3.12
N THR A 428 -18.86 14.61 -3.30
CA THR A 428 -18.86 16.07 -3.19
C THR A 428 -18.65 16.75 -4.54
N ASP A 429 -17.77 16.21 -5.38
CA ASP A 429 -17.48 16.75 -6.69
C ASP A 429 -17.17 15.63 -7.70
N ILE A 430 -17.50 15.89 -8.93
CA ILE A 430 -17.08 15.12 -10.10
C ILE A 430 -16.40 16.07 -11.05
N VAL A 431 -15.15 15.81 -11.36
CA VAL A 431 -14.30 16.69 -12.16
C VAL A 431 -13.84 15.97 -13.40
N LYS A 432 -14.10 16.55 -14.58
CA LYS A 432 -13.58 16.06 -15.86
C LYS A 432 -12.32 16.81 -16.26
N LEU A 433 -11.38 16.09 -16.85
CA LEU A 433 -10.08 16.55 -17.33
C LEU A 433 -9.94 16.27 -18.83
#